data_e0c7d43aae195eefe5735aadf57853a2
#
_entry.id   e0c7d43aae195eefe5735aadf57853a2
#
_cell.length_a   1.000
_cell.length_b   1.000
_cell.length_c   1.000
_cell.angle_alpha   90.00
_cell.angle_beta   90.00
_cell.angle_gamma   90.00
#
_symmetry.space_group_name_H-M   'P 1'
#
loop_
_entity.id
_entity.type
_entity.pdbx_description
1 polymer ?
#
loop_
_entity_poly.entity_id
_entity_poly.type
_entity_poly.pdbx_seq_one_letter_code
_entity_poly.pdbx_strand_id
1 'polypeptide(L)'
;MNTNGNAYTVIYTTIVVALVAAILAFVAMTLKPKQDANIKAETISQMLTAAQFYTKDECSAMGNDKVLEAYSQNIREAYTINLKGEKVRDLNTEVKSIELQDGLKAQNKNIKDGSDAADLPVYVFNKDGKSVTVVPVYGAGLWGPIWGYIALDEDLQTIVGAYFDHDSETPGLGAKIKDDPSFRAEFIGKKVNVASDPVFSVVKVGTSADENSSVDAITGATMTSKGLGEAIAFWLKAYAPFLSSAAPAKECCGGNGGEGDGSKPCCSESSEAGCCSDSSAVKCPVTE
;
A
#
# COMPACT_ATOMS: atom_id res chain seq x y z
N MET A 1 -35.71 -47.13 -27.15
CA MET A 1 -34.56 -46.26 -27.48
C MET A 1 -33.31 -47.10 -27.26
N ASN A 2 -32.43 -47.19 -28.24
CA ASN A 2 -31.24 -48.07 -28.12
C ASN A 2 -30.18 -47.32 -27.25
N THR A 3 -30.08 -47.71 -25.98
CA THR A 3 -29.23 -47.08 -24.97
C THR A 3 -27.72 -47.35 -25.16
N ASN A 4 -27.37 -48.30 -26.07
CA ASN A 4 -25.98 -48.64 -26.38
C ASN A 4 -25.41 -47.93 -27.60
N GLY A 5 -26.12 -46.95 -28.17
CA GLY A 5 -25.67 -46.18 -29.31
C GLY A 5 -24.82 -44.99 -28.93
N ASN A 6 -23.73 -44.70 -29.66
CA ASN A 6 -22.86 -43.52 -29.42
C ASN A 6 -23.65 -42.22 -29.40
N ALA A 7 -24.71 -42.09 -30.22
CA ALA A 7 -25.58 -40.91 -30.22
C ALA A 7 -26.34 -40.73 -28.91
N TYR A 8 -26.83 -41.78 -28.29
CA TYR A 8 -27.50 -41.72 -26.98
C TYR A 8 -26.54 -41.23 -25.89
N THR A 9 -25.32 -41.80 -25.88
CA THR A 9 -24.30 -41.40 -24.90
C THR A 9 -23.94 -39.91 -25.04
N VAL A 10 -23.74 -39.42 -26.26
CA VAL A 10 -23.43 -38.02 -26.53
C VAL A 10 -24.57 -37.09 -26.07
N ILE A 11 -25.80 -37.41 -26.46
CA ILE A 11 -26.97 -36.58 -26.05
C ILE A 11 -27.13 -36.59 -24.54
N TYR A 12 -27.05 -37.74 -23.90
CA TYR A 12 -27.19 -37.86 -22.44
C TYR A 12 -26.10 -37.06 -21.70
N THR A 13 -24.85 -37.26 -22.07
CA THR A 13 -23.73 -36.53 -21.44
C THR A 13 -23.84 -35.01 -21.65
N THR A 14 -24.25 -34.58 -22.85
CA THR A 14 -24.46 -33.15 -23.14
C THR A 14 -25.55 -32.55 -22.25
N ILE A 15 -26.67 -33.23 -22.09
CA ILE A 15 -27.79 -32.79 -21.22
C ILE A 15 -27.30 -32.70 -19.76
N VAL A 16 -26.61 -33.73 -19.26
CA VAL A 16 -26.11 -33.75 -17.87
C VAL A 16 -25.14 -32.62 -17.64
N VAL A 17 -24.16 -32.42 -18.55
CA VAL A 17 -23.17 -31.33 -18.46
C VAL A 17 -23.87 -29.97 -18.50
N ALA A 18 -24.84 -29.76 -19.40
CA ALA A 18 -25.55 -28.50 -19.50
C ALA A 18 -26.39 -28.21 -18.22
N LEU A 19 -27.01 -29.22 -17.63
CA LEU A 19 -27.77 -29.10 -16.39
C LEU A 19 -26.84 -28.75 -15.23
N VAL A 20 -25.73 -29.44 -15.07
CA VAL A 20 -24.73 -29.13 -14.01
C VAL A 20 -24.16 -27.73 -14.20
N ALA A 21 -23.81 -27.36 -15.43
CA ALA A 21 -23.29 -26.02 -15.73
C ALA A 21 -24.31 -24.93 -15.39
N ALA A 22 -25.58 -25.14 -15.70
CA ALA A 22 -26.67 -24.20 -15.36
C ALA A 22 -26.84 -24.04 -13.85
N ILE A 23 -26.81 -25.14 -13.08
CA ILE A 23 -26.89 -25.11 -11.61
C ILE A 23 -25.69 -24.35 -11.03
N LEU A 24 -24.49 -24.68 -11.47
CA LEU A 24 -23.26 -24.01 -10.99
C LEU A 24 -23.27 -22.51 -11.32
N ALA A 25 -23.69 -22.13 -12.53
CA ALA A 25 -23.81 -20.72 -12.92
C ALA A 25 -24.83 -19.98 -12.04
N PHE A 26 -25.98 -20.58 -11.79
CA PHE A 26 -27.03 -20.00 -10.92
C PHE A 26 -26.50 -19.78 -9.49
N VAL A 27 -25.84 -20.78 -8.90
CA VAL A 27 -25.23 -20.68 -7.57
C VAL A 27 -24.15 -19.60 -7.54
N ALA A 28 -23.26 -19.59 -8.53
CA ALA A 28 -22.20 -18.58 -8.63
C ALA A 28 -22.77 -17.15 -8.72
N MET A 29 -23.79 -16.94 -9.55
CA MET A 29 -24.43 -15.61 -9.68
C MET A 29 -25.11 -15.15 -8.39
N THR A 30 -25.75 -16.05 -7.65
CA THR A 30 -26.43 -15.71 -6.39
C THR A 30 -25.46 -15.44 -5.24
N LEU A 31 -24.30 -16.10 -5.24
CA LEU A 31 -23.28 -15.93 -4.20
C LEU A 31 -22.34 -14.74 -4.47
N LYS A 32 -22.18 -14.34 -5.72
CA LYS A 32 -21.24 -13.28 -6.11
C LYS A 32 -21.38 -11.98 -5.30
N PRO A 33 -22.59 -11.41 -5.07
CA PRO A 33 -22.72 -10.18 -4.29
C PRO A 33 -22.22 -10.32 -2.85
N LYS A 34 -22.42 -11.51 -2.24
CA LYS A 34 -21.92 -11.80 -0.89
C LYS A 34 -20.40 -11.95 -0.87
N GLN A 35 -19.84 -12.59 -1.89
CA GLN A 35 -18.39 -12.72 -2.03
C GLN A 35 -17.74 -11.34 -2.20
N ASP A 36 -18.28 -10.49 -3.07
CA ASP A 36 -17.77 -9.13 -3.30
C ASP A 36 -17.83 -8.28 -2.01
N ALA A 37 -18.91 -8.42 -1.23
CA ALA A 37 -19.02 -7.74 0.07
C ALA A 37 -17.99 -8.26 1.08
N ASN A 38 -17.75 -9.57 1.14
CA ASN A 38 -16.73 -10.16 2.01
C ASN A 38 -15.33 -9.72 1.64
N ILE A 39 -14.99 -9.68 0.33
CA ILE A 39 -13.68 -9.23 -0.15
C ILE A 39 -13.44 -7.77 0.25
N LYS A 40 -14.46 -6.91 0.12
CA LYS A 40 -14.35 -5.50 0.54
C LYS A 40 -14.17 -5.36 2.04
N ALA A 41 -14.92 -6.11 2.84
CA ALA A 41 -14.77 -6.11 4.30
C ALA A 41 -13.39 -6.60 4.73
N GLU A 42 -12.85 -7.64 4.08
CA GLU A 42 -11.50 -8.13 4.32
C GLU A 42 -10.44 -7.08 3.96
N THR A 43 -10.57 -6.43 2.80
CA THR A 43 -9.69 -5.34 2.37
C THR A 43 -9.67 -4.19 3.39
N ILE A 44 -10.84 -3.80 3.88
CA ILE A 44 -10.99 -2.78 4.93
C ILE A 44 -10.34 -3.23 6.24
N SER A 45 -10.57 -4.48 6.64
CA SER A 45 -9.94 -5.08 7.83
C SER A 45 -8.42 -4.97 7.75
N GLN A 46 -7.83 -5.24 6.58
CA GLN A 46 -6.40 -5.13 6.33
C GLN A 46 -5.91 -3.67 6.49
N MET A 47 -6.66 -2.69 5.94
CA MET A 47 -6.31 -1.27 6.10
C MET A 47 -6.41 -0.80 7.55
N LEU A 48 -7.47 -1.18 8.27
CA LEU A 48 -7.66 -0.82 9.68
C LEU A 48 -6.59 -1.48 10.57
N THR A 49 -6.16 -2.69 10.23
CA THR A 49 -5.08 -3.37 10.93
C THR A 49 -3.73 -2.71 10.64
N ALA A 50 -3.45 -2.34 9.40
CA ALA A 50 -2.26 -1.58 9.03
C ALA A 50 -2.20 -0.24 9.77
N ALA A 51 -3.32 0.47 9.85
CA ALA A 51 -3.45 1.75 10.57
C ALA A 51 -3.50 1.59 12.11
N GLN A 52 -3.38 0.35 12.63
CA GLN A 52 -3.36 0.04 14.06
C GLN A 52 -4.64 0.46 14.81
N PHE A 53 -5.80 0.43 14.14
CA PHE A 53 -7.10 0.62 14.81
C PHE A 53 -7.53 -0.64 15.55
N TYR A 54 -7.38 -1.79 14.90
CA TYR A 54 -7.77 -3.11 15.38
C TYR A 54 -6.75 -4.14 14.97
N THR A 55 -6.61 -5.18 15.76
CA THR A 55 -5.87 -6.38 15.37
C THR A 55 -6.71 -7.20 14.36
N LYS A 56 -6.06 -8.10 13.63
CA LYS A 56 -6.77 -9.00 12.71
C LYS A 56 -7.83 -9.84 13.40
N ASP A 57 -7.53 -10.32 14.61
CA ASP A 57 -8.44 -11.15 15.38
C ASP A 57 -9.67 -10.37 15.84
N GLU A 58 -9.48 -9.11 16.26
CA GLU A 58 -10.58 -8.22 16.60
C GLU A 58 -11.48 -7.92 15.40
N CYS A 59 -10.90 -7.62 14.22
CA CYS A 59 -11.67 -7.44 12.99
C CYS A 59 -12.47 -8.70 12.64
N SER A 60 -11.86 -9.88 12.76
CA SER A 60 -12.53 -11.15 12.48
C SER A 60 -13.68 -11.43 13.47
N ALA A 61 -13.49 -11.08 14.73
CA ALA A 61 -14.50 -11.25 15.79
C ALA A 61 -15.69 -10.26 15.65
N MET A 62 -15.44 -9.04 15.17
CA MET A 62 -16.48 -8.02 14.97
C MET A 62 -17.48 -8.40 13.87
N GLY A 63 -17.03 -9.09 12.83
CA GLY A 63 -17.80 -9.38 11.64
C GLY A 63 -17.86 -8.20 10.63
N ASN A 64 -18.27 -8.53 9.41
CA ASN A 64 -18.16 -7.61 8.26
C ASN A 64 -18.87 -6.28 8.45
N ASP A 65 -20.10 -6.29 8.98
CA ASP A 65 -20.91 -5.06 9.13
C ASP A 65 -20.23 -4.03 10.04
N LYS A 66 -19.66 -4.50 11.16
CA LYS A 66 -18.95 -3.62 12.10
C LYS A 66 -17.60 -3.15 11.56
N VAL A 67 -16.93 -3.96 10.75
CA VAL A 67 -15.71 -3.54 10.05
C VAL A 67 -16.01 -2.42 9.06
N LEU A 68 -17.11 -2.52 8.31
CA LEU A 68 -17.55 -1.45 7.40
C LEU A 68 -17.96 -0.17 8.16
N GLU A 69 -18.62 -0.33 9.30
CA GLU A 69 -18.97 0.79 10.18
C GLU A 69 -17.71 1.48 10.73
N ALA A 70 -16.75 0.71 11.25
CA ALA A 70 -15.48 1.22 11.74
C ALA A 70 -14.71 1.99 10.65
N TYR A 71 -14.72 1.51 9.40
CA TYR A 71 -14.15 2.24 8.29
C TYR A 71 -14.84 3.59 8.09
N SER A 72 -16.16 3.60 8.01
CA SER A 72 -16.95 4.82 7.78
C SER A 72 -16.77 5.88 8.87
N GLN A 73 -16.52 5.44 10.11
CA GLN A 73 -16.31 6.34 11.27
C GLN A 73 -14.90 6.95 11.28
N ASN A 74 -13.90 6.24 10.77
CA ASN A 74 -12.49 6.62 10.89
C ASN A 74 -11.89 7.17 9.60
N ILE A 75 -12.47 6.88 8.42
CA ILE A 75 -11.98 7.42 7.15
C ILE A 75 -12.30 8.91 7.04
N ARG A 76 -11.28 9.71 6.74
CA ARG A 76 -11.42 11.15 6.51
C ARG A 76 -11.48 11.47 5.03
N GLU A 77 -10.54 10.95 4.28
CA GLU A 77 -10.42 11.19 2.85
C GLU A 77 -9.96 9.92 2.13
N ALA A 78 -10.44 9.73 0.92
CA ALA A 78 -9.95 8.71 0.00
C ALA A 78 -9.88 9.32 -1.40
N TYR A 79 -8.72 9.26 -2.01
CA TYR A 79 -8.47 9.82 -3.32
C TYR A 79 -7.37 9.06 -4.06
N THR A 80 -7.18 9.38 -5.31
CA THR A 80 -6.07 8.84 -6.10
C THR A 80 -5.13 9.95 -6.53
N ILE A 81 -3.86 9.59 -6.69
CA ILE A 81 -2.80 10.47 -7.18
C ILE A 81 -2.15 9.91 -8.43
N ASN A 82 -1.57 10.78 -9.26
CA ASN A 82 -0.72 10.38 -10.38
C ASN A 82 0.74 10.14 -9.94
N LEU A 83 1.60 9.73 -10.87
CA LEU A 83 3.04 9.53 -10.62
C LEU A 83 3.81 10.82 -10.28
N LYS A 84 3.19 11.99 -10.41
CA LYS A 84 3.74 13.29 -9.98
C LYS A 84 3.34 13.66 -8.55
N GLY A 85 2.50 12.85 -7.90
CA GLY A 85 1.97 13.11 -6.57
C GLY A 85 0.76 14.05 -6.54
N GLU A 86 0.19 14.40 -7.69
CA GLU A 86 -0.97 15.30 -7.79
C GLU A 86 -2.27 14.51 -7.63
N LYS A 87 -3.23 15.05 -6.87
CA LYS A 87 -4.57 14.45 -6.72
C LYS A 87 -5.31 14.45 -8.06
N VAL A 88 -5.77 13.27 -8.48
CA VAL A 88 -6.47 13.06 -9.75
C VAL A 88 -7.97 12.92 -9.53
N ARG A 89 -8.37 12.04 -8.62
CA ARG A 89 -9.77 11.67 -8.43
C ARG A 89 -10.08 11.49 -6.94
N ASP A 90 -11.26 11.96 -6.53
CA ASP A 90 -11.81 11.68 -5.22
C ASP A 90 -12.59 10.35 -5.24
N LEU A 91 -12.31 9.48 -4.29
CA LEU A 91 -12.98 8.19 -4.12
C LEU A 91 -14.21 8.28 -3.21
N ASN A 92 -14.55 9.48 -2.70
CA ASN A 92 -15.74 9.78 -1.88
C ASN A 92 -15.90 8.95 -0.62
N THR A 93 -14.83 8.35 -0.08
CA THR A 93 -14.82 7.53 1.15
C THR A 93 -15.82 6.36 1.16
N GLU A 94 -16.47 6.06 0.03
CA GLU A 94 -17.45 4.98 -0.05
C GLU A 94 -16.77 3.61 -0.16
N VAL A 95 -17.28 2.63 0.55
CA VAL A 95 -16.79 1.23 0.53
C VAL A 95 -16.72 0.65 -0.89
N LYS A 96 -17.66 1.05 -1.76
CA LYS A 96 -17.68 0.57 -3.16
C LYS A 96 -16.53 1.13 -4.01
N SER A 97 -15.89 2.24 -3.57
CA SER A 97 -14.80 2.91 -4.30
C SER A 97 -13.42 2.41 -3.89
N ILE A 98 -13.33 1.44 -2.98
CA ILE A 98 -12.07 0.84 -2.53
C ILE A 98 -11.48 0.01 -3.65
N GLU A 99 -10.21 0.28 -3.98
CA GLU A 99 -9.45 -0.53 -4.93
C GLU A 99 -9.15 -1.91 -4.36
N LEU A 100 -9.61 -2.92 -5.07
CA LEU A 100 -9.35 -4.33 -4.76
C LEU A 100 -8.08 -4.82 -5.48
N GLN A 101 -7.70 -6.04 -5.21
CA GLN A 101 -6.52 -6.69 -5.79
C GLN A 101 -6.38 -6.55 -7.31
N ASP A 102 -7.47 -6.71 -8.05
CA ASP A 102 -7.45 -6.60 -9.52
C ASP A 102 -7.14 -5.17 -9.96
N GLY A 103 -7.65 -4.17 -9.25
CA GLY A 103 -7.31 -2.77 -9.46
C GLY A 103 -5.83 -2.50 -9.17
N LEU A 104 -5.31 -2.98 -8.03
CA LEU A 104 -3.90 -2.83 -7.68
C LEU A 104 -2.97 -3.51 -8.68
N LYS A 105 -3.37 -4.69 -9.21
CA LYS A 105 -2.64 -5.37 -10.27
C LYS A 105 -2.58 -4.54 -11.56
N ALA A 106 -3.70 -3.90 -11.93
CA ALA A 106 -3.74 -3.01 -13.09
C ALA A 106 -2.85 -1.78 -12.87
N GLN A 107 -2.90 -1.16 -11.69
CA GLN A 107 -2.02 -0.03 -11.35
C GLN A 107 -0.55 -0.42 -11.33
N ASN A 108 -0.20 -1.59 -10.80
CA ASN A 108 1.17 -2.10 -10.83
C ASN A 108 1.74 -2.19 -12.26
N LYS A 109 0.90 -2.54 -13.24
CA LYS A 109 1.27 -2.51 -14.66
C LYS A 109 1.43 -1.07 -15.17
N ASN A 110 0.47 -0.18 -14.87
CA ASN A 110 0.53 1.22 -15.28
C ASN A 110 1.78 1.93 -14.74
N ILE A 111 2.17 1.65 -13.49
CA ILE A 111 3.39 2.18 -12.89
C ILE A 111 4.63 1.68 -13.65
N LYS A 112 4.69 0.36 -13.95
CA LYS A 112 5.81 -0.24 -14.70
C LYS A 112 5.97 0.36 -16.09
N ASP A 113 4.85 0.64 -16.74
CA ASP A 113 4.80 1.20 -18.08
C ASP A 113 5.06 2.74 -18.08
N GLY A 114 5.18 3.36 -16.89
CA GLY A 114 5.30 4.82 -16.73
C GLY A 114 4.10 5.58 -17.33
N SER A 115 2.93 4.95 -17.29
CA SER A 115 1.73 5.45 -17.96
C SER A 115 1.08 6.60 -17.17
N ASP A 116 0.61 7.63 -17.88
CA ASP A 116 -0.23 8.69 -17.30
C ASP A 116 -1.57 8.15 -16.75
N ALA A 117 -1.92 6.90 -17.08
CA ALA A 117 -3.08 6.20 -16.53
C ALA A 117 -2.82 5.57 -15.14
N ALA A 118 -1.63 5.76 -14.56
CA ALA A 118 -1.35 5.35 -13.19
C ALA A 118 -2.19 6.20 -12.22
N ASP A 119 -3.01 5.52 -11.42
CA ASP A 119 -4.00 6.10 -10.51
C ASP A 119 -3.83 5.44 -9.14
N LEU A 120 -2.94 6.02 -8.32
CA LEU A 120 -2.47 5.43 -7.06
C LEU A 120 -3.41 5.81 -5.91
N PRO A 121 -4.09 4.85 -5.26
CA PRO A 121 -5.03 5.15 -4.19
C PRO A 121 -4.35 5.53 -2.89
N VAL A 122 -4.91 6.52 -2.20
CA VAL A 122 -4.48 7.03 -0.90
C VAL A 122 -5.71 7.09 0.01
N TYR A 123 -5.62 6.50 1.19
CA TYR A 123 -6.67 6.49 2.20
C TYR A 123 -6.18 7.19 3.46
N VAL A 124 -6.85 8.25 3.87
CA VAL A 124 -6.50 9.04 5.05
C VAL A 124 -7.50 8.76 6.16
N PHE A 125 -7.03 8.23 7.26
CA PHE A 125 -7.81 7.95 8.46
C PHE A 125 -7.52 8.98 9.55
N ASN A 126 -8.50 9.18 10.43
CA ASN A 126 -8.32 9.97 11.65
C ASN A 126 -8.23 9.01 12.84
N LYS A 127 -7.07 8.96 13.48
CA LYS A 127 -6.83 8.18 14.69
C LYS A 127 -6.47 9.10 15.84
N ASP A 128 -7.36 9.22 16.84
CA ASP A 128 -7.13 10.04 18.03
C ASP A 128 -6.73 11.50 17.71
N GLY A 129 -7.31 12.05 16.64
CA GLY A 129 -7.03 13.42 16.18
C GLY A 129 -5.82 13.54 15.24
N LYS A 130 -5.07 12.46 15.01
CA LYS A 130 -3.94 12.41 14.07
C LYS A 130 -4.35 11.82 12.74
N SER A 131 -3.75 12.30 11.67
CA SER A 131 -3.96 11.73 10.33
C SER A 131 -3.02 10.57 10.11
N VAL A 132 -3.58 9.40 9.75
CA VAL A 132 -2.81 8.20 9.34
C VAL A 132 -3.11 7.95 7.87
N THR A 133 -2.07 7.99 7.05
CA THR A 133 -2.19 7.78 5.59
C THR A 133 -1.88 6.35 5.24
N VAL A 134 -2.82 5.64 4.64
CA VAL A 134 -2.66 4.25 4.22
C VAL A 134 -2.51 4.18 2.71
N VAL A 135 -1.43 3.56 2.26
CA VAL A 135 -1.13 3.33 0.86
C VAL A 135 -1.01 1.83 0.58
N PRO A 136 -1.61 1.32 -0.50
CA PRO A 136 -1.47 -0.07 -0.89
C PRO A 136 -0.12 -0.34 -1.57
N VAL A 137 0.29 -1.61 -1.51
CA VAL A 137 1.40 -2.15 -2.28
C VAL A 137 0.96 -3.47 -2.93
N TYR A 138 1.51 -3.79 -4.10
CA TYR A 138 1.20 -5.01 -4.83
C TYR A 138 2.44 -5.54 -5.55
N GLY A 139 2.63 -6.86 -5.53
CA GLY A 139 3.76 -7.50 -6.19
C GLY A 139 3.57 -9.00 -6.40
N ALA A 140 4.67 -9.68 -6.64
CA ALA A 140 4.71 -11.10 -6.84
C ALA A 140 5.53 -11.77 -5.73
N GLY A 141 4.94 -12.75 -5.07
CA GLY A 141 5.64 -13.66 -4.19
C GLY A 141 6.28 -14.83 -4.96
N LEU A 142 6.52 -15.93 -4.25
CA LEU A 142 7.07 -17.14 -4.86
C LEU A 142 6.00 -17.92 -5.64
N TRP A 143 4.81 -18.05 -5.10
CA TRP A 143 3.75 -18.90 -5.65
C TRP A 143 2.56 -18.10 -6.19
N GLY A 144 2.44 -16.85 -5.87
CA GLY A 144 1.31 -16.05 -6.31
C GLY A 144 1.49 -14.56 -6.04
N PRO A 145 0.46 -13.75 -6.31
CA PRO A 145 0.48 -12.34 -5.96
C PRO A 145 0.53 -12.15 -4.44
N ILE A 146 1.21 -11.10 -4.05
CA ILE A 146 1.25 -10.56 -2.70
C ILE A 146 0.83 -9.10 -2.74
N TRP A 147 0.15 -8.64 -1.72
CA TRP A 147 -0.28 -7.25 -1.59
C TRP A 147 -0.30 -6.87 -0.12
N GLY A 148 -0.48 -5.60 0.14
CA GLY A 148 -0.59 -5.12 1.50
C GLY A 148 -0.88 -3.65 1.57
N TYR A 149 -0.89 -3.16 2.78
CA TYR A 149 -1.16 -1.78 3.13
C TYR A 149 -0.09 -1.31 4.10
N ILE A 150 0.48 -0.15 3.83
CA ILE A 150 1.45 0.52 4.69
C ILE A 150 0.78 1.79 5.20
N ALA A 151 0.73 1.92 6.51
CA ALA A 151 0.19 3.09 7.18
C ALA A 151 1.34 4.02 7.61
N LEU A 152 1.24 5.28 7.24
CA LEU A 152 2.22 6.33 7.49
C LEU A 152 1.65 7.37 8.44
N ASP A 153 2.49 7.91 9.30
CA ASP A 153 2.17 9.01 10.20
C ASP A 153 1.97 10.33 9.42
N GLU A 154 1.68 11.41 10.09
CA GLU A 154 1.46 12.76 9.52
C GLU A 154 2.66 13.27 8.71
N ASP A 155 3.88 12.80 9.02
CA ASP A 155 5.09 13.14 8.28
C ASP A 155 5.20 12.42 6.91
N LEU A 156 4.27 11.52 6.58
CA LEU A 156 4.25 10.66 5.40
C LEU A 156 5.53 9.83 5.20
N GLN A 157 6.38 9.70 6.20
CA GLN A 157 7.64 8.97 6.16
C GLN A 157 7.75 7.90 7.23
N THR A 158 7.21 8.13 8.43
CA THR A 158 7.25 7.17 9.52
C THR A 158 6.14 6.15 9.39
N ILE A 159 6.48 4.87 9.36
CA ILE A 159 5.52 3.77 9.29
C ILE A 159 4.93 3.54 10.68
N VAL A 160 3.62 3.70 10.83
CA VAL A 160 2.87 3.39 12.06
C VAL A 160 2.42 1.95 12.12
N GLY A 161 2.31 1.29 10.97
CA GLY A 161 1.99 -0.12 10.88
C GLY A 161 1.93 -0.60 9.43
N ALA A 162 1.89 -1.92 9.27
CA ALA A 162 1.75 -2.56 7.97
C ALA A 162 0.94 -3.85 8.08
N TYR A 163 0.27 -4.21 7.01
CA TYR A 163 -0.41 -5.49 6.87
C TYR A 163 -0.18 -6.04 5.47
N PHE A 164 0.19 -7.31 5.38
CA PHE A 164 0.41 -7.98 4.10
C PHE A 164 -0.44 -9.23 3.98
N ASP A 165 -0.79 -9.57 2.76
CA ASP A 165 -1.54 -10.77 2.41
C ASP A 165 -0.98 -11.39 1.14
N HIS A 166 -1.40 -12.61 0.84
CA HIS A 166 -0.93 -13.40 -0.30
C HIS A 166 -2.04 -14.31 -0.81
N ASP A 167 -1.90 -14.77 -2.04
CA ASP A 167 -2.83 -15.73 -2.63
C ASP A 167 -2.48 -17.17 -2.28
N SER A 168 -1.23 -17.58 -2.45
CA SER A 168 -0.86 -19.00 -2.47
C SER A 168 0.47 -19.33 -1.82
N GLU A 169 0.99 -18.48 -0.92
CA GLU A 169 2.27 -18.74 -0.28
C GLU A 169 2.23 -19.93 0.69
N THR A 170 3.37 -20.58 0.90
CA THR A 170 3.46 -21.78 1.71
C THR A 170 3.26 -21.48 3.20
N PRO A 171 2.32 -22.16 3.89
CA PRO A 171 2.13 -22.04 5.34
C PRO A 171 3.42 -22.30 6.13
N GLY A 172 3.67 -21.46 7.14
CA GLY A 172 4.88 -21.54 7.98
C GLY A 172 6.16 -21.00 7.34
N LEU A 173 6.13 -20.65 6.06
CA LEU A 173 7.22 -20.03 5.29
C LEU A 173 6.77 -18.67 4.74
N GLY A 174 6.48 -18.56 3.44
CA GLY A 174 6.05 -17.32 2.80
C GLY A 174 4.76 -16.74 3.37
N ALA A 175 3.81 -17.58 3.80
CA ALA A 175 2.57 -17.15 4.44
C ALA A 175 2.78 -16.36 5.75
N LYS A 176 3.96 -16.42 6.36
CA LYS A 176 4.29 -15.62 7.55
C LYS A 176 4.20 -14.10 7.32
N ILE A 177 4.27 -13.60 6.08
CA ILE A 177 4.02 -12.17 5.82
C ILE A 177 2.64 -11.74 6.34
N LYS A 178 1.67 -12.66 6.31
CA LYS A 178 0.29 -12.49 6.81
C LYS A 178 0.13 -12.99 8.23
N ASP A 179 0.64 -14.20 8.51
CA ASP A 179 0.29 -14.98 9.71
C ASP A 179 1.14 -14.60 10.94
N ASP A 180 2.32 -14.00 10.73
CA ASP A 180 3.23 -13.68 11.82
C ASP A 180 3.13 -12.19 12.22
N PRO A 181 2.52 -11.89 13.39
CA PRO A 181 2.43 -10.52 13.87
C PRO A 181 3.81 -9.90 14.19
N SER A 182 4.81 -10.71 14.56
CA SER A 182 6.15 -10.22 14.89
C SER A 182 6.84 -9.64 13.67
N PHE A 183 6.71 -10.29 12.51
CA PHE A 183 7.22 -9.76 11.25
C PHE A 183 6.60 -8.40 10.89
N ARG A 184 5.28 -8.26 11.04
CA ARG A 184 4.61 -6.99 10.78
C ARG A 184 4.98 -5.89 11.76
N ALA A 185 5.27 -6.26 13.03
CA ALA A 185 5.68 -5.32 14.06
C ALA A 185 7.05 -4.69 13.77
N GLU A 186 7.93 -5.36 13.01
CA GLU A 186 9.24 -4.80 12.62
C GLU A 186 9.12 -3.53 11.76
N PHE A 187 8.00 -3.33 11.08
CA PHE A 187 7.75 -2.13 10.26
C PHE A 187 7.44 -0.89 11.11
N ILE A 188 6.96 -1.06 12.34
CA ILE A 188 6.53 0.06 13.19
C ILE A 188 7.73 0.93 13.57
N GLY A 189 7.61 2.23 13.32
CA GLY A 189 8.66 3.22 13.60
C GLY A 189 9.77 3.28 12.56
N LYS A 190 9.77 2.39 11.55
CA LYS A 190 10.67 2.48 10.41
C LYS A 190 10.31 3.67 9.52
N LYS A 191 11.26 4.13 8.74
CA LYS A 191 11.10 5.30 7.87
C LYS A 191 11.21 4.94 6.40
N VAL A 192 10.35 5.54 5.60
CA VAL A 192 10.47 5.52 4.15
C VAL A 192 11.49 6.58 3.75
N ASN A 193 12.63 6.17 3.23
CA ASN A 193 13.67 7.09 2.77
C ASN A 193 13.48 7.40 1.28
N VAL A 194 12.67 8.41 0.97
CA VAL A 194 12.34 8.79 -0.41
C VAL A 194 13.55 9.26 -1.24
N ALA A 195 14.67 9.61 -0.59
CA ALA A 195 15.90 10.03 -1.24
C ALA A 195 16.83 8.85 -1.59
N SER A 196 16.56 7.66 -1.07
CA SER A 196 17.37 6.45 -1.33
C SER A 196 16.75 5.57 -2.42
N ASP A 197 17.60 4.71 -3.01
CA ASP A 197 17.15 3.66 -3.91
C ASP A 197 17.83 2.34 -3.48
N PRO A 198 17.05 1.39 -2.92
CA PRO A 198 15.60 1.41 -2.69
C PRO A 198 15.16 2.32 -1.54
N VAL A 199 13.95 2.85 -1.63
CA VAL A 199 13.33 3.72 -0.60
C VAL A 199 13.01 2.98 0.70
N PHE A 200 12.91 1.65 0.64
CA PHE A 200 12.71 0.71 1.75
C PHE A 200 13.17 -0.68 1.36
N SER A 201 13.65 -1.49 2.29
CA SER A 201 14.21 -2.80 2.02
C SER A 201 13.68 -3.89 2.96
N VAL A 202 13.55 -5.12 2.43
CA VAL A 202 13.43 -6.34 3.22
C VAL A 202 14.67 -7.17 2.94
N VAL A 203 15.55 -7.27 3.93
CA VAL A 203 16.90 -7.83 3.76
C VAL A 203 17.15 -9.00 4.68
N LYS A 204 18.17 -9.79 4.37
CA LYS A 204 18.57 -10.88 5.25
C LYS A 204 19.02 -10.30 6.61
N VAL A 205 18.64 -11.00 7.69
CA VAL A 205 19.01 -10.66 9.08
C VAL A 205 20.47 -10.23 9.18
N GLY A 206 20.70 -9.05 9.76
CA GLY A 206 22.04 -8.51 10.01
C GLY A 206 22.79 -8.00 8.77
N THR A 207 22.12 -7.81 7.62
CA THR A 207 22.75 -7.31 6.38
C THR A 207 22.28 -5.94 5.96
N SER A 208 21.46 -5.26 6.77
CA SER A 208 20.96 -3.92 6.45
C SER A 208 22.07 -2.89 6.47
N ALA A 209 22.09 -2.03 5.45
CA ALA A 209 22.92 -0.83 5.41
C ALA A 209 22.23 0.35 6.12
N ASP A 210 20.90 0.37 6.19
CA ASP A 210 20.09 1.38 6.86
C ASP A 210 18.98 0.67 7.68
N GLU A 211 19.23 0.54 8.96
CA GLU A 211 18.29 -0.11 9.91
C GLU A 211 16.98 0.66 10.05
N ASN A 212 16.97 1.96 9.77
CA ASN A 212 15.76 2.78 9.88
C ASN A 212 14.79 2.54 8.72
N SER A 213 15.32 2.17 7.54
CA SER A 213 14.52 1.98 6.30
C SER A 213 14.55 0.52 5.83
N SER A 214 14.70 -0.42 6.77
CA SER A 214 14.70 -1.84 6.46
C SER A 214 14.12 -2.70 7.57
N VAL A 215 13.66 -3.89 7.19
CA VAL A 215 13.22 -4.97 8.09
C VAL A 215 13.90 -6.28 7.70
N ASP A 216 13.92 -7.22 8.63
CA ASP A 216 14.51 -8.52 8.42
C ASP A 216 13.62 -9.44 7.57
N ALA A 217 14.24 -10.18 6.66
CA ALA A 217 13.57 -11.17 5.84
C ALA A 217 13.19 -12.41 6.67
N ILE A 218 12.05 -13.01 6.34
CA ILE A 218 11.57 -14.23 6.99
C ILE A 218 12.52 -15.39 6.70
N THR A 219 13.07 -15.98 7.74
CA THR A 219 13.94 -17.16 7.62
C THR A 219 13.21 -18.32 6.96
N GLY A 220 13.80 -18.86 5.90
CA GLY A 220 13.22 -19.95 5.10
C GLY A 220 12.26 -19.49 4.00
N ALA A 221 11.90 -18.19 3.93
CA ALA A 221 11.02 -17.63 2.91
C ALA A 221 11.72 -16.53 2.07
N THR A 222 12.96 -16.75 1.68
CA THR A 222 13.81 -15.76 1.00
C THR A 222 13.17 -15.17 -0.26
N MET A 223 12.54 -16.00 -1.08
CA MET A 223 11.94 -15.54 -2.34
C MET A 223 10.69 -14.68 -2.10
N THR A 224 9.83 -15.07 -1.17
CA THR A 224 8.65 -14.28 -0.78
C THR A 224 9.06 -12.96 -0.13
N SER A 225 10.04 -13.01 0.79
CA SER A 225 10.58 -11.80 1.42
C SER A 225 11.21 -10.84 0.42
N LYS A 226 11.97 -11.37 -0.56
CA LYS A 226 12.53 -10.59 -1.65
C LYS A 226 11.42 -9.95 -2.50
N GLY A 227 10.43 -10.75 -2.92
CA GLY A 227 9.28 -10.24 -3.68
C GLY A 227 8.49 -9.16 -2.94
N LEU A 228 8.32 -9.32 -1.61
CA LEU A 228 7.69 -8.30 -0.77
C LEU A 228 8.53 -7.01 -0.72
N GLY A 229 9.83 -7.12 -0.50
CA GLY A 229 10.75 -5.96 -0.49
C GLY A 229 10.74 -5.21 -1.82
N GLU A 230 10.79 -5.93 -2.94
CA GLU A 230 10.69 -5.35 -4.29
C GLU A 230 9.33 -4.66 -4.51
N ALA A 231 8.23 -5.26 -4.05
CA ALA A 231 6.90 -4.67 -4.15
C ALA A 231 6.81 -3.37 -3.34
N ILE A 232 7.26 -3.38 -2.09
CA ILE A 232 7.25 -2.21 -1.21
C ILE A 232 8.11 -1.10 -1.82
N ALA A 233 9.35 -1.39 -2.19
CA ALA A 233 10.26 -0.41 -2.78
C ALA A 233 9.68 0.21 -4.07
N PHE A 234 9.11 -0.62 -4.93
CA PHE A 234 8.55 -0.19 -6.21
C PHE A 234 7.35 0.75 -6.04
N TRP A 235 6.40 0.38 -5.17
CA TRP A 235 5.21 1.20 -4.93
C TRP A 235 5.54 2.47 -4.15
N LEU A 236 6.35 2.39 -3.09
CA LEU A 236 6.75 3.58 -2.34
C LEU A 236 7.58 4.55 -3.20
N LYS A 237 8.37 4.04 -4.16
CA LYS A 237 9.04 4.88 -5.15
C LYS A 237 8.05 5.61 -6.06
N ALA A 238 6.96 4.95 -6.48
CA ALA A 238 5.89 5.58 -7.24
C ALA A 238 5.15 6.65 -6.42
N TYR A 239 5.01 6.45 -5.11
CA TYR A 239 4.46 7.45 -4.19
C TYR A 239 5.47 8.54 -3.78
N ALA A 240 6.76 8.43 -4.08
CA ALA A 240 7.80 9.34 -3.58
C ALA A 240 7.52 10.84 -3.78
N PRO A 241 6.98 11.32 -4.92
CA PRO A 241 6.63 12.72 -5.08
C PRO A 241 5.58 13.20 -4.07
N PHE A 242 4.58 12.37 -3.80
CA PHE A 242 3.55 12.64 -2.79
C PHE A 242 4.12 12.59 -1.37
N LEU A 243 4.91 11.58 -1.03
CA LEU A 243 5.51 11.40 0.29
C LEU A 243 6.50 12.54 0.62
N SER A 244 7.16 13.10 -0.40
CA SER A 244 8.07 14.23 -0.23
C SER A 244 7.36 15.55 0.05
N SER A 245 6.06 15.67 -0.27
CA SER A 245 5.31 16.92 -0.09
C SER A 245 5.05 17.29 1.36
N ALA A 246 5.07 16.32 2.28
CA ALA A 246 4.92 16.52 3.72
C ALA A 246 6.26 16.57 4.46
N ALA A 247 7.40 16.41 3.77
CA ALA A 247 8.69 16.59 4.41
C ALA A 247 8.77 18.04 4.95
N PRO A 248 9.09 18.25 6.24
CA PRO A 248 9.25 19.59 6.78
C PRO A 248 10.29 20.30 5.90
N ALA A 249 9.93 21.49 5.42
CA ALA A 249 10.87 22.35 4.73
C ALA A 249 12.17 22.32 5.53
N LYS A 250 13.29 21.93 4.91
CA LYS A 250 14.59 21.96 5.58
C LYS A 250 14.70 23.33 6.23
N GLU A 251 14.71 23.38 7.56
CA GLU A 251 14.97 24.60 8.30
C GLU A 251 16.29 25.13 7.75
N CYS A 252 16.21 26.16 6.91
CA CYS A 252 17.38 26.95 6.59
C CYS A 252 17.88 27.46 7.93
N CYS A 253 19.07 27.07 8.33
CA CYS A 253 19.74 27.37 9.59
C CYS A 253 19.37 28.75 10.11
N GLY A 254 18.42 28.81 11.03
CA GLY A 254 18.16 29.95 11.86
C GLY A 254 19.34 30.08 12.82
N GLY A 255 20.33 30.86 12.44
CA GLY A 255 21.45 31.18 13.30
C GLY A 255 20.91 31.92 14.55
N ASN A 256 20.99 31.26 15.70
CA ASN A 256 20.92 31.93 16.99
C ASN A 256 22.02 32.96 17.03
N GLY A 257 21.65 34.23 17.28
CA GLY A 257 22.54 35.35 17.42
C GLY A 257 23.63 35.11 18.46
N GLY A 258 24.87 34.99 17.98
CA GLY A 258 26.08 35.19 18.72
C GLY A 258 26.88 36.22 17.94
N GLU A 259 27.14 37.37 18.55
CA GLU A 259 28.01 38.46 18.08
C GLU A 259 29.38 37.87 17.71
N GLY A 260 29.86 38.13 16.50
CA GLY A 260 31.22 37.76 16.10
C GLY A 260 31.45 37.84 14.61
N ASP A 261 31.98 38.98 14.19
CA ASP A 261 32.86 39.23 13.04
C ASP A 261 32.34 38.86 11.63
N GLY A 262 32.17 39.91 10.87
CA GLY A 262 31.79 39.87 9.46
C GLY A 262 32.83 39.17 8.59
N SER A 263 32.31 38.31 7.76
CA SER A 263 32.86 37.78 6.51
C SER A 263 32.85 36.25 6.43
N LYS A 264 31.68 35.69 6.13
CA LYS A 264 31.60 34.49 5.25
C LYS A 264 30.16 34.33 4.72
N PRO A 265 29.97 34.31 3.39
CA PRO A 265 28.67 34.05 2.82
C PRO A 265 28.28 32.59 3.10
N CYS A 266 27.06 32.38 3.56
CA CYS A 266 26.46 31.05 3.82
C CYS A 266 26.11 30.27 2.54
N CYS A 267 27.01 30.27 1.55
CA CYS A 267 26.98 29.37 0.39
C CYS A 267 28.44 29.22 -0.07
N SER A 268 29.14 28.19 0.44
CA SER A 268 30.35 27.73 -0.22
C SER A 268 29.91 26.99 -1.49
N GLU A 269 30.43 27.49 -2.63
CA GLU A 269 30.38 26.79 -3.90
C GLU A 269 30.99 25.40 -3.76
N SER A 270 30.12 24.38 -3.84
CA SER A 270 30.50 23.08 -4.38
C SER A 270 29.23 22.44 -4.93
N SER A 271 29.13 22.50 -6.27
CA SER A 271 28.47 21.58 -7.19
C SER A 271 27.14 20.94 -6.74
N GLU A 272 26.15 21.36 -7.45
CA GLU A 272 24.98 20.70 -7.99
C GLU A 272 23.65 21.35 -7.62
N ALA A 273 23.04 21.81 -8.67
CA ALA A 273 21.75 22.44 -8.86
C ALA A 273 20.63 21.93 -7.95
N GLY A 274 19.95 22.83 -7.25
CA GLY A 274 18.70 22.50 -6.62
C GLY A 274 18.21 23.39 -5.50
N CYS A 275 18.75 24.59 -5.33
CA CYS A 275 18.13 25.58 -4.45
C CYS A 275 17.94 26.90 -5.22
N CYS A 276 16.69 27.32 -5.33
CA CYS A 276 16.27 28.59 -5.95
C CYS A 276 16.19 28.58 -7.48
N SER A 277 15.25 27.81 -8.02
CA SER A 277 14.58 28.14 -9.25
C SER A 277 13.09 27.79 -9.14
N ASP A 278 12.38 28.65 -8.45
CA ASP A 278 10.98 28.89 -8.79
C ASP A 278 10.63 30.33 -8.42
N SER A 279 10.41 31.11 -9.47
CA SER A 279 9.98 32.48 -9.45
C SER A 279 8.49 32.56 -9.09
N SER A 280 8.20 32.52 -7.79
CA SER A 280 6.97 33.08 -7.26
C SER A 280 7.29 33.78 -5.95
N ALA A 281 7.30 35.07 -6.05
CA ALA A 281 7.63 36.08 -5.05
C ALA A 281 7.11 35.77 -3.65
N VAL A 282 8.00 35.43 -2.73
CA VAL A 282 7.85 35.82 -1.33
C VAL A 282 8.97 36.83 -1.03
N LYS A 283 8.60 38.10 -1.00
CA LYS A 283 9.46 39.18 -0.53
C LYS A 283 9.78 38.93 0.93
N CYS A 284 11.06 38.76 1.23
CA CYS A 284 11.56 38.95 2.57
C CYS A 284 11.33 40.45 2.97
N PRO A 285 10.73 40.73 4.12
CA PRO A 285 10.65 42.11 4.60
C PRO A 285 12.05 42.57 5.01
N VAL A 286 12.55 43.56 4.31
CA VAL A 286 13.71 44.36 4.75
C VAL A 286 13.15 45.29 5.83
N THR A 287 13.58 45.11 7.05
CA THR A 287 13.39 46.12 8.11
C THR A 287 14.56 47.08 8.04
N GLU A 288 14.22 48.35 7.82
CA GLU A 288 15.09 49.48 8.12
C GLU A 288 15.45 49.53 9.61
#